data_f77741915fead7e44cbfc51699b28566
#
_entry.id   f77741915fead7e44cbfc51699b28566
#
_cell.length_a   1.000
_cell.length_b   1.000
_cell.length_c   1.000
_cell.angle_alpha   90.00
_cell.angle_beta   90.00
_cell.angle_gamma   90.00
#
_symmetry.space_group_name_H-M   'P 1'
#
loop_
_entity.id
_entity.type
_entity.pdbx_description
1 polymer ?
#
loop_
_entity_poly.entity_id
_entity_poly.type
_entity_poly.pdbx_seq_one_letter_code
_entity_poly.pdbx_strand_id
1 'polypeptide(L)'
;MSETSLKFLLKISPAYEGTGPQQVYDSINSSAASVTFCCLGYYDCASGTPMTNPPANLAPAQDQLGERLAAIRARITAAAKSRGRPAGEVKLIAISKTHPASVIKRVIEFGAADIGENRVQEAEGKINEVGRDAARWHLVGHLQANKARRAVNLFDLIHSLDSLDLARRLDRLCAEEGIETLAVLIQVDLGHEETKSGIDESELTHLVEGLGPLSRLELTGLMTLPPFFDDPEQSRPYFRRLRQLRDELAARGAFASGKGELSMGMTNDFEVAIEEGATMVRVGTAIFGERGPRH
;
A
#
# COMPACT_ATOMS: atom_id res chain seq x y z
N MET A 1 7.55 -19.05 -38.44
CA MET A 1 6.79 -18.88 -37.16
C MET A 1 6.19 -20.20 -36.74
N SER A 2 6.29 -20.57 -35.48
CA SER A 2 5.61 -21.77 -34.97
C SER A 2 4.10 -21.52 -34.84
N GLU A 3 3.29 -22.57 -34.91
CA GLU A 3 1.83 -22.50 -34.78
C GLU A 3 1.39 -21.91 -33.43
N THR A 4 2.23 -22.02 -32.41
CA THR A 4 2.07 -21.44 -31.09
C THR A 4 2.22 -19.92 -31.08
N SER A 5 3.16 -19.38 -31.87
CA SER A 5 3.37 -17.92 -32.00
C SER A 5 2.22 -17.24 -32.76
N LEU A 6 1.62 -17.93 -33.71
CA LEU A 6 0.47 -17.44 -34.46
C LEU A 6 -0.81 -17.39 -33.59
N LYS A 7 -1.03 -18.40 -32.75
CA LYS A 7 -2.15 -18.44 -31.80
C LYS A 7 -2.06 -17.37 -30.72
N PHE A 8 -0.86 -16.93 -30.38
CA PHE A 8 -0.63 -15.82 -29.42
C PHE A 8 -0.95 -14.47 -30.07
N LEU A 9 -0.56 -14.26 -31.32
CA LEU A 9 -0.87 -13.03 -32.07
C LEU A 9 -2.37 -12.82 -32.30
N LEU A 10 -3.12 -13.87 -32.58
CA LEU A 10 -4.57 -13.83 -32.75
C LEU A 10 -5.35 -13.51 -31.45
N LYS A 11 -4.74 -13.74 -30.28
CA LYS A 11 -5.32 -13.39 -28.98
C LYS A 11 -5.17 -11.92 -28.58
N ILE A 12 -4.24 -11.20 -29.19
CA ILE A 12 -3.89 -9.82 -28.78
C ILE A 12 -4.61 -8.77 -29.63
N SER A 13 -5.07 -9.10 -30.84
CA SER A 13 -5.77 -8.14 -31.68
C SER A 13 -6.91 -8.79 -32.49
N PRO A 14 -8.16 -8.40 -32.23
CA PRO A 14 -9.34 -8.88 -32.99
C PRO A 14 -9.30 -8.56 -34.49
N ALA A 15 -8.39 -7.67 -34.94
CA ALA A 15 -8.26 -7.24 -36.33
C ALA A 15 -7.78 -8.35 -37.30
N TYR A 16 -7.35 -9.49 -36.79
CA TYR A 16 -6.79 -10.59 -37.60
C TYR A 16 -7.59 -11.89 -37.51
N GLU A 17 -8.79 -11.89 -36.91
CA GLU A 17 -9.65 -13.06 -36.90
C GLU A 17 -10.10 -13.41 -38.34
N GLY A 18 -9.71 -14.59 -38.81
CA GLY A 18 -10.08 -15.12 -40.14
C GLY A 18 -9.05 -14.92 -41.25
N THR A 19 -7.87 -14.31 -40.97
CA THR A 19 -6.80 -14.14 -41.95
C THR A 19 -5.80 -15.31 -41.93
N GLY A 20 -5.39 -15.79 -43.11
CA GLY A 20 -4.38 -16.86 -43.25
C GLY A 20 -2.98 -16.40 -42.85
N PRO A 21 -2.09 -17.33 -42.47
CA PRO A 21 -0.74 -17.03 -41.96
C PRO A 21 0.10 -16.13 -42.86
N GLN A 22 -0.03 -16.25 -44.18
CA GLN A 22 0.74 -15.46 -45.14
C GLN A 22 0.26 -14.01 -45.22
N GLN A 23 -1.04 -13.77 -45.14
CA GLN A 23 -1.61 -12.40 -45.17
C GLN A 23 -1.27 -11.61 -43.91
N VAL A 24 -1.17 -12.27 -42.75
CA VAL A 24 -0.70 -11.66 -41.51
C VAL A 24 0.78 -11.28 -41.63
N TYR A 25 1.60 -12.12 -42.25
CA TYR A 25 3.03 -11.88 -42.48
C TYR A 25 3.26 -10.67 -43.41
N ASP A 26 2.52 -10.56 -44.50
CA ASP A 26 2.63 -9.47 -45.49
C ASP A 26 2.11 -8.14 -44.90
N SER A 27 1.11 -8.18 -44.03
CA SER A 27 0.58 -7.00 -43.34
C SER A 27 1.54 -6.44 -42.30
N ILE A 28 2.33 -7.29 -41.59
CA ILE A 28 3.35 -6.87 -40.62
C ILE A 28 4.53 -6.18 -41.33
N ASN A 29 4.86 -6.57 -42.55
CA ASN A 29 5.98 -6.02 -43.29
C ASN A 29 5.69 -4.71 -44.03
N SER A 30 4.43 -4.28 -44.15
CA SER A 30 4.06 -3.16 -45.03
C SER A 30 3.82 -1.80 -44.40
N SER A 31 3.70 -1.64 -43.07
CA SER A 31 3.55 -0.30 -42.44
C SER A 31 3.62 -0.34 -40.91
N ALA A 32 3.52 0.79 -40.23
CA ALA A 32 3.44 1.09 -38.77
C ALA A 32 3.48 -0.07 -37.74
N ALA A 33 3.06 -1.30 -38.11
CA ALA A 33 3.15 -2.49 -37.28
C ALA A 33 4.60 -2.91 -36.98
N SER A 34 5.54 -2.68 -37.92
CA SER A 34 6.97 -2.94 -37.72
C SER A 34 7.57 -2.10 -36.58
N VAL A 35 7.11 -0.85 -36.44
CA VAL A 35 7.57 0.07 -35.38
C VAL A 35 7.07 -0.40 -34.00
N THR A 36 5.84 -0.90 -33.92
CA THR A 36 5.26 -1.41 -32.66
C THR A 36 5.95 -2.69 -32.18
N PHE A 37 6.33 -3.58 -33.11
CA PHE A 37 7.08 -4.81 -32.77
C PHE A 37 8.54 -4.53 -32.42
N CYS A 38 9.16 -3.51 -33.03
CA CYS A 38 10.50 -3.06 -32.69
C CYS A 38 10.55 -2.49 -31.25
N CYS A 39 9.53 -1.74 -30.86
CA CYS A 39 9.38 -1.23 -29.47
C CYS A 39 9.15 -2.34 -28.43
N LEU A 40 8.72 -3.52 -28.84
CA LEU A 40 8.55 -4.68 -27.96
C LEU A 40 9.79 -5.59 -27.89
N GLY A 41 10.91 -5.23 -28.53
CA GLY A 41 12.19 -5.95 -28.41
C GLY A 41 12.26 -7.29 -29.17
N TYR A 42 11.34 -7.55 -30.12
CA TYR A 42 11.32 -8.78 -30.89
C TYR A 42 12.07 -8.71 -32.23
N TYR A 43 12.47 -7.48 -32.67
CA TYR A 43 13.17 -7.25 -33.94
C TYR A 43 14.35 -6.31 -33.74
N ASP A 44 15.46 -6.56 -34.43
CA ASP A 44 16.57 -5.61 -34.53
C ASP A 44 16.20 -4.48 -35.49
N CYS A 45 16.11 -3.26 -34.96
CA CYS A 45 15.70 -2.07 -35.71
C CYS A 45 16.69 -1.70 -36.85
N ALA A 46 17.93 -2.20 -36.81
CA ALA A 46 18.95 -1.89 -37.83
C ALA A 46 18.96 -2.87 -39.01
N SER A 47 18.59 -4.14 -38.77
CA SER A 47 18.65 -5.21 -39.77
C SER A 47 17.27 -5.74 -40.20
N GLY A 48 16.19 -5.41 -39.50
CA GLY A 48 14.84 -5.92 -39.74
C GLY A 48 14.71 -7.44 -39.53
N THR A 49 15.68 -8.08 -38.83
CA THR A 49 15.67 -9.53 -38.58
C THR A 49 15.08 -9.89 -37.21
N PRO A 50 14.33 -11.00 -37.11
CA PRO A 50 13.85 -11.46 -35.80
C PRO A 50 15.03 -11.78 -34.90
N MET A 51 15.05 -11.23 -33.69
CA MET A 51 16.03 -11.61 -32.68
C MET A 51 15.76 -13.04 -32.20
N THR A 52 16.72 -13.91 -32.38
CA THR A 52 16.66 -15.30 -31.90
C THR A 52 16.78 -15.42 -30.38
N ASN A 53 17.28 -14.38 -29.72
CA ASN A 53 17.23 -14.18 -28.27
C ASN A 53 16.93 -12.71 -28.00
N PRO A 54 15.77 -12.32 -27.45
CA PRO A 54 15.55 -10.98 -26.95
C PRO A 54 16.59 -10.68 -25.87
N PRO A 55 17.10 -9.42 -25.80
CA PRO A 55 18.05 -9.06 -24.76
C PRO A 55 17.46 -9.42 -23.39
N ALA A 56 18.17 -10.22 -22.63
CA ALA A 56 17.76 -10.79 -21.33
C ALA A 56 17.41 -9.74 -20.26
N ASN A 57 17.45 -8.46 -20.60
CA ASN A 57 17.33 -7.34 -19.66
C ASN A 57 15.97 -6.60 -19.68
N LEU A 58 14.97 -7.01 -20.46
CA LEU A 58 13.66 -6.31 -20.51
C LEU A 58 12.53 -7.06 -19.83
N ALA A 59 12.67 -8.33 -19.49
CA ALA A 59 11.65 -9.14 -18.80
C ALA A 59 11.74 -9.20 -17.27
N PRO A 60 12.90 -9.04 -16.57
CA PRO A 60 12.98 -9.44 -15.16
C PRO A 60 12.40 -8.43 -14.15
N ALA A 61 12.35 -7.15 -14.47
CA ALA A 61 11.97 -6.14 -13.46
C ALA A 61 10.44 -6.08 -13.19
N GLN A 62 9.62 -6.51 -14.14
CA GLN A 62 8.16 -6.43 -14.02
C GLN A 62 7.58 -7.63 -13.27
N ASP A 63 8.16 -8.82 -13.41
CA ASP A 63 7.74 -10.02 -12.67
C ASP A 63 8.15 -9.98 -11.20
N GLN A 64 9.28 -9.35 -10.88
CA GLN A 64 9.78 -9.26 -9.50
C GLN A 64 8.84 -8.54 -8.53
N LEU A 65 8.09 -7.52 -8.98
CA LEU A 65 7.15 -6.80 -8.10
C LEU A 65 5.98 -7.71 -7.69
N GLY A 66 5.41 -8.43 -8.64
CA GLY A 66 4.34 -9.40 -8.40
C GLY A 66 4.81 -10.56 -7.52
N GLU A 67 6.00 -11.11 -7.80
CA GLU A 67 6.59 -12.19 -7.00
C GLU A 67 6.86 -11.75 -5.55
N ARG A 68 7.43 -10.56 -5.34
CA ARG A 68 7.66 -10.00 -4.01
C ARG A 68 6.35 -9.79 -3.24
N LEU A 69 5.32 -9.24 -3.90
CA LEU A 69 4.00 -9.07 -3.29
C LEU A 69 3.38 -10.40 -2.89
N ALA A 70 3.47 -11.42 -3.77
CA ALA A 70 2.99 -12.78 -3.49
C ALA A 70 3.76 -13.43 -2.32
N ALA A 71 5.07 -13.27 -2.27
CA ALA A 71 5.91 -13.78 -1.18
C ALA A 71 5.53 -13.14 0.17
N ILE A 72 5.29 -11.81 0.21
CA ILE A 72 4.85 -11.13 1.42
C ILE A 72 3.47 -11.63 1.87
N ARG A 73 2.52 -11.81 0.95
CA ARG A 73 1.20 -12.36 1.28
C ARG A 73 1.27 -13.78 1.83
N ALA A 74 2.16 -14.60 1.28
CA ALA A 74 2.39 -15.96 1.80
C ALA A 74 2.93 -15.94 3.23
N ARG A 75 3.88 -15.04 3.55
CA ARG A 75 4.42 -14.84 4.91
C ARG A 75 3.34 -14.35 5.87
N ILE A 76 2.52 -13.36 5.48
CA ILE A 76 1.38 -12.88 6.28
C ILE A 76 0.43 -14.04 6.59
N THR A 77 0.10 -14.83 5.56
CA THR A 77 -0.78 -16.00 5.71
C THR A 77 -0.21 -17.03 6.69
N ALA A 78 1.10 -17.32 6.58
CA ALA A 78 1.76 -18.25 7.48
C ALA A 78 1.77 -17.77 8.93
N ALA A 79 2.11 -16.48 9.16
CA ALA A 79 2.11 -15.86 10.48
C ALA A 79 0.70 -15.83 11.12
N ALA A 80 -0.35 -15.51 10.35
CA ALA A 80 -1.72 -15.54 10.84
C ALA A 80 -2.14 -16.97 11.24
N LYS A 81 -1.88 -17.96 10.37
CA LYS A 81 -2.20 -19.36 10.61
C LYS A 81 -1.49 -19.94 11.83
N SER A 82 -0.24 -19.55 12.11
CA SER A 82 0.51 -20.00 13.29
C SER A 82 -0.19 -19.66 14.62
N ARG A 83 -1.07 -18.66 14.59
CA ARG A 83 -1.89 -18.20 15.73
C ARG A 83 -3.37 -18.57 15.61
N GLY A 84 -3.72 -19.47 14.69
CA GLY A 84 -5.11 -19.89 14.46
C GLY A 84 -6.02 -18.78 13.89
N ARG A 85 -5.43 -17.72 13.28
CA ARG A 85 -6.17 -16.60 12.71
C ARG A 85 -6.41 -16.83 11.21
N PRO A 86 -7.59 -16.46 10.67
CA PRO A 86 -7.81 -16.42 9.24
C PRO A 86 -6.86 -15.46 8.55
N ALA A 87 -6.26 -15.87 7.42
CA ALA A 87 -5.31 -15.04 6.66
C ALA A 87 -5.93 -13.70 6.19
N GLY A 88 -7.23 -13.69 5.91
CA GLY A 88 -7.96 -12.50 5.47
C GLY A 88 -8.19 -11.43 6.55
N GLU A 89 -7.87 -11.70 7.82
CA GLU A 89 -7.96 -10.71 8.89
C GLU A 89 -6.83 -9.69 8.88
N VAL A 90 -5.74 -9.95 8.16
CA VAL A 90 -4.56 -9.08 8.12
C VAL A 90 -4.50 -8.34 6.79
N LYS A 91 -4.70 -7.04 6.82
CA LYS A 91 -4.57 -6.14 5.67
C LYS A 91 -3.09 -5.82 5.43
N LEU A 92 -2.65 -5.95 4.18
CA LEU A 92 -1.33 -5.53 3.74
C LEU A 92 -1.42 -4.12 3.17
N ILE A 93 -0.81 -3.14 3.84
CA ILE A 93 -0.66 -1.79 3.33
C ILE A 93 0.69 -1.69 2.63
N ALA A 94 0.68 -1.52 1.31
CA ALA A 94 1.87 -1.38 0.49
C ALA A 94 2.38 0.07 0.58
N ILE A 95 3.52 0.27 1.25
CA ILE A 95 4.09 1.62 1.50
C ILE A 95 4.88 2.08 0.28
N SER A 96 4.30 2.97 -0.50
CA SER A 96 4.80 3.41 -1.81
C SER A 96 5.63 4.70 -1.80
N LYS A 97 6.00 5.19 -0.61
CA LYS A 97 6.84 6.40 -0.48
C LYS A 97 8.07 6.34 -1.37
N THR A 98 8.39 7.44 -2.06
CA THR A 98 9.53 7.59 -2.98
C THR A 98 9.44 6.80 -4.30
N HIS A 99 8.40 6.00 -4.52
CA HIS A 99 8.19 5.29 -5.79
C HIS A 99 7.21 6.06 -6.68
N PRO A 100 7.41 6.04 -8.02
CA PRO A 100 6.55 6.76 -8.95
C PRO A 100 5.17 6.11 -9.08
N ALA A 101 4.18 6.87 -9.55
CA ALA A 101 2.81 6.42 -9.76
C ALA A 101 2.70 5.19 -10.69
N SER A 102 3.60 5.06 -11.68
CA SER A 102 3.64 3.90 -12.57
C SER A 102 3.88 2.58 -11.83
N VAL A 103 4.74 2.59 -10.80
CA VAL A 103 5.00 1.41 -9.96
C VAL A 103 3.79 1.10 -9.06
N ILE A 104 3.09 2.16 -8.60
CA ILE A 104 1.87 1.98 -7.80
C ILE A 104 0.76 1.36 -8.65
N LYS A 105 0.56 1.82 -9.89
CA LYS A 105 -0.39 1.20 -10.83
C LYS A 105 -0.11 -0.30 -10.99
N ARG A 106 1.16 -0.66 -11.16
CA ARG A 106 1.57 -2.07 -11.29
C ARG A 106 1.28 -2.90 -10.03
N VAL A 107 1.56 -2.39 -8.83
CA VAL A 107 1.27 -3.15 -7.61
C VAL A 107 -0.24 -3.32 -7.39
N ILE A 108 -1.05 -2.33 -7.80
CA ILE A 108 -2.52 -2.43 -7.80
C ILE A 108 -3.00 -3.49 -8.80
N GLU A 109 -2.44 -3.56 -10.01
CA GLU A 109 -2.72 -4.62 -11.00
C GLU A 109 -2.42 -6.02 -10.45
N PHE A 110 -1.40 -6.16 -9.59
CA PHE A 110 -1.13 -7.40 -8.84
C PHE A 110 -2.04 -7.57 -7.60
N GLY A 111 -3.07 -6.74 -7.47
CA GLY A 111 -4.14 -6.86 -6.49
C GLY A 111 -3.85 -6.20 -5.13
N ALA A 112 -2.87 -5.29 -5.00
CA ALA A 112 -2.73 -4.50 -3.79
C ALA A 112 -3.92 -3.51 -3.70
N ALA A 113 -4.75 -3.68 -2.68
CA ALA A 113 -5.94 -2.85 -2.49
C ALA A 113 -5.68 -1.63 -1.58
N ASP A 114 -4.66 -1.70 -0.72
CA ASP A 114 -4.36 -0.70 0.30
C ASP A 114 -2.95 -0.13 0.06
N ILE A 115 -2.87 1.17 -0.20
CA ILE A 115 -1.63 1.89 -0.51
C ILE A 115 -1.35 2.90 0.61
N GLY A 116 -0.13 2.88 1.15
CA GLY A 116 0.28 3.76 2.23
C GLY A 116 1.30 4.80 1.81
N GLU A 117 1.09 6.05 2.21
CA GLU A 117 1.98 7.17 1.97
C GLU A 117 2.39 7.87 3.28
N ASN A 118 3.61 8.41 3.28
CA ASN A 118 4.13 9.11 4.44
C ASN A 118 3.90 10.62 4.39
N ARG A 119 3.69 11.21 3.21
CA ARG A 119 3.61 12.66 3.01
C ARG A 119 2.43 13.03 2.11
N VAL A 120 1.61 13.97 2.57
CA VAL A 120 0.41 14.43 1.85
C VAL A 120 0.74 14.96 0.46
N GLN A 121 1.80 15.76 0.31
CA GLN A 121 2.16 16.35 -0.99
C GLN A 121 2.62 15.30 -2.02
N GLU A 122 3.35 14.28 -1.56
CA GLU A 122 3.79 13.18 -2.42
C GLU A 122 2.59 12.32 -2.83
N ALA A 123 1.70 12.04 -1.89
CA ALA A 123 0.46 11.31 -2.14
C ALA A 123 -0.44 12.01 -3.16
N GLU A 124 -0.63 13.33 -3.04
CA GLU A 124 -1.48 14.12 -3.93
C GLU A 124 -1.08 13.95 -5.41
N GLY A 125 0.21 14.08 -5.72
CA GLY A 125 0.71 13.86 -7.08
C GLY A 125 0.44 12.45 -7.59
N LYS A 126 0.67 11.44 -6.75
CA LYS A 126 0.48 10.03 -7.10
C LYS A 126 -1.00 9.67 -7.26
N ILE A 127 -1.86 10.12 -6.34
CA ILE A 127 -3.30 9.87 -6.39
C ILE A 127 -3.93 10.49 -7.63
N ASN A 128 -3.52 11.71 -8.00
CA ASN A 128 -3.98 12.36 -9.23
C ASN A 128 -3.59 11.57 -10.50
N GLU A 129 -2.45 10.90 -10.48
CA GLU A 129 -1.95 10.12 -11.63
C GLU A 129 -2.49 8.69 -11.66
N VAL A 130 -2.66 8.06 -10.50
CA VAL A 130 -3.15 6.69 -10.34
C VAL A 130 -4.67 6.62 -10.45
N GLY A 131 -5.37 7.58 -9.86
CA GLY A 131 -6.81 7.62 -9.62
C GLY A 131 -7.15 7.45 -8.15
N ARG A 132 -8.06 8.30 -7.64
CA ARG A 132 -8.49 8.27 -6.22
C ARG A 132 -9.13 6.92 -5.86
N ASP A 133 -9.97 6.40 -6.76
CA ASP A 133 -10.75 5.19 -6.54
C ASP A 133 -9.99 3.89 -6.90
N ALA A 134 -8.75 4.00 -7.39
CA ALA A 134 -7.96 2.84 -7.79
C ALA A 134 -7.47 1.98 -6.62
N ALA A 135 -7.37 2.56 -5.43
CA ALA A 135 -6.97 1.88 -4.20
C ALA A 135 -7.55 2.61 -2.97
N ARG A 136 -7.50 1.94 -1.83
CA ARG A 136 -7.71 2.58 -0.54
C ARG A 136 -6.39 3.25 -0.11
N TRP A 137 -6.44 4.55 0.14
CA TRP A 137 -5.26 5.36 0.45
C TRP A 137 -5.12 5.60 1.94
N HIS A 138 -3.95 5.30 2.49
CA HIS A 138 -3.63 5.40 3.90
C HIS A 138 -2.52 6.44 4.13
N LEU A 139 -2.75 7.41 5.02
CA LEU A 139 -1.68 8.26 5.54
C LEU A 139 -1.07 7.58 6.77
N VAL A 140 0.19 7.16 6.66
CA VAL A 140 0.89 6.46 7.75
C VAL A 140 2.01 7.30 8.39
N GLY A 141 2.36 8.44 7.80
CA GLY A 141 3.31 9.39 8.37
C GLY A 141 2.62 10.52 9.13
N HIS A 142 3.39 11.25 9.93
CA HIS A 142 2.89 12.37 10.72
C HIS A 142 2.15 13.41 9.86
N LEU A 143 0.96 13.80 10.30
CA LEU A 143 0.13 14.79 9.63
C LEU A 143 0.33 16.18 10.23
N GLN A 144 1.03 17.03 9.49
CA GLN A 144 1.13 18.45 9.86
C GLN A 144 -0.23 19.15 9.72
N ALA A 145 -0.60 19.96 10.70
CA ALA A 145 -1.90 20.64 10.74
C ALA A 145 -2.22 21.49 9.49
N ASN A 146 -1.20 22.11 8.85
CA ASN A 146 -1.38 22.90 7.62
C ASN A 146 -1.64 22.05 6.37
N LYS A 147 -1.50 20.72 6.44
CA LYS A 147 -1.81 19.78 5.36
C LYS A 147 -3.13 19.03 5.56
N ALA A 148 -3.80 19.23 6.71
CA ALA A 148 -5.00 18.50 7.08
C ALA A 148 -6.13 18.63 6.04
N ARG A 149 -6.35 19.82 5.44
CA ARG A 149 -7.37 20.02 4.39
C ARG A 149 -7.15 19.13 3.15
N ARG A 150 -5.92 18.98 2.72
CA ARG A 150 -5.61 18.06 1.61
C ARG A 150 -5.76 16.61 2.04
N ALA A 151 -5.34 16.30 3.28
CA ALA A 151 -5.39 14.93 3.78
C ALA A 151 -6.81 14.38 3.83
N VAL A 152 -7.81 15.15 4.29
CA VAL A 152 -9.20 14.68 4.35
C VAL A 152 -9.80 14.34 2.99
N ASN A 153 -9.32 14.99 1.91
CA ASN A 153 -9.77 14.70 0.54
C ASN A 153 -9.03 13.55 -0.14
N LEU A 154 -7.84 13.20 0.36
CA LEU A 154 -6.95 12.24 -0.31
C LEU A 154 -6.94 10.85 0.32
N PHE A 155 -7.20 10.75 1.62
CA PHE A 155 -7.01 9.51 2.35
C PHE A 155 -8.33 8.94 2.89
N ASP A 156 -8.44 7.62 2.85
CA ASP A 156 -9.55 6.87 3.44
C ASP A 156 -9.30 6.59 4.92
N LEU A 157 -8.02 6.53 5.34
CA LEU A 157 -7.64 6.26 6.71
C LEU A 157 -6.35 7.02 7.08
N ILE A 158 -6.39 7.76 8.16
CA ILE A 158 -5.24 8.44 8.75
C ILE A 158 -4.79 7.65 9.99
N HIS A 159 -3.56 7.13 9.97
CA HIS A 159 -3.01 6.30 11.04
C HIS A 159 -2.31 7.09 12.14
N SER A 160 -2.09 8.37 11.92
CA SER A 160 -1.18 9.22 12.71
C SER A 160 -1.90 10.33 13.48
N LEU A 161 -3.11 10.04 13.96
CA LEU A 161 -3.78 10.97 14.88
C LEU A 161 -3.05 10.95 16.23
N ASP A 162 -2.50 12.12 16.62
CA ASP A 162 -1.64 12.25 17.80
C ASP A 162 -2.02 13.41 18.72
N SER A 163 -3.15 14.08 18.48
CA SER A 163 -3.61 15.17 19.34
C SER A 163 -5.08 15.49 19.16
N LEU A 164 -5.71 16.00 20.22
CA LEU A 164 -7.10 16.45 20.16
C LEU A 164 -7.26 17.69 19.27
N ASP A 165 -6.25 18.54 19.17
CA ASP A 165 -6.29 19.71 18.31
C ASP A 165 -6.29 19.32 16.82
N LEU A 166 -5.49 18.31 16.45
CA LEU A 166 -5.54 17.75 15.11
C LEU A 166 -6.90 17.09 14.84
N ALA A 167 -7.44 16.33 15.79
CA ALA A 167 -8.78 15.73 15.68
C ALA A 167 -9.86 16.77 15.43
N ARG A 168 -9.96 17.81 16.25
CA ARG A 168 -10.91 18.91 16.08
C ARG A 168 -10.77 19.60 14.72
N ARG A 169 -9.54 19.76 14.27
CA ARG A 169 -9.26 20.34 12.95
C ARG A 169 -9.74 19.43 11.83
N LEU A 170 -9.49 18.14 11.90
CA LEU A 170 -9.95 17.17 10.90
C LEU A 170 -11.48 17.12 10.83
N ASP A 171 -12.16 17.04 11.97
CA ASP A 171 -13.63 17.03 12.06
C ASP A 171 -14.24 18.27 11.38
N ARG A 172 -13.73 19.48 11.73
CA ARG A 172 -14.16 20.71 11.10
C ARG A 172 -13.92 20.70 9.58
N LEU A 173 -12.75 20.25 9.13
CA LEU A 173 -12.41 20.20 7.71
C LEU A 173 -13.28 19.20 6.96
N CYS A 174 -13.60 18.05 7.54
CA CYS A 174 -14.56 17.10 6.96
C CYS A 174 -15.93 17.77 6.76
N ALA A 175 -16.39 18.58 7.73
CA ALA A 175 -17.64 19.33 7.58
C ALA A 175 -17.58 20.36 6.43
N GLU A 176 -16.48 21.11 6.33
CA GLU A 176 -16.26 22.11 5.28
C GLU A 176 -16.15 21.48 3.87
N GLU A 177 -15.55 20.29 3.75
CA GLU A 177 -15.35 19.57 2.48
C GLU A 177 -16.52 18.61 2.14
N GLY A 178 -17.55 18.50 2.99
CA GLY A 178 -18.70 17.63 2.76
C GLY A 178 -18.42 16.14 2.95
N ILE A 179 -17.37 15.80 3.70
CA ILE A 179 -17.00 14.42 4.03
C ILE A 179 -17.83 13.98 5.22
N GLU A 180 -18.60 12.89 5.06
CA GLU A 180 -19.48 12.40 6.10
C GLU A 180 -18.68 11.79 7.25
N THR A 181 -17.73 10.92 6.93
CA THR A 181 -16.88 10.23 7.90
C THR A 181 -15.45 10.05 7.39
N LEU A 182 -14.49 10.23 8.28
CA LEU A 182 -13.07 9.96 8.07
C LEU A 182 -12.59 8.97 9.12
N ALA A 183 -12.10 7.81 8.67
CA ALA A 183 -11.51 6.82 9.56
C ALA A 183 -10.15 7.28 10.08
N VAL A 184 -9.90 7.10 11.38
CA VAL A 184 -8.64 7.46 12.02
C VAL A 184 -8.17 6.36 12.96
N LEU A 185 -6.84 6.21 13.08
CA LEU A 185 -6.18 5.48 14.16
C LEU A 185 -5.41 6.47 15.03
N ILE A 186 -5.42 6.25 16.34
CA ILE A 186 -4.55 7.01 17.25
C ILE A 186 -3.16 6.39 17.21
N GLN A 187 -2.15 7.23 16.96
CA GLN A 187 -0.76 6.82 17.06
C GLN A 187 -0.28 6.94 18.48
N VAL A 188 0.14 5.81 19.08
CA VAL A 188 0.69 5.74 20.44
C VAL A 188 2.20 5.57 20.36
N ASP A 189 2.95 6.45 21.04
CA ASP A 189 4.40 6.33 21.19
C ASP A 189 4.71 5.44 22.40
N LEU A 190 5.00 4.18 22.14
CA LEU A 190 5.40 3.20 23.15
C LEU A 190 6.92 3.10 23.31
N GLY A 191 7.68 3.75 22.42
CA GLY A 191 9.12 3.71 22.40
C GLY A 191 9.77 4.88 23.14
N HIS A 192 9.00 5.92 23.46
CA HIS A 192 9.47 7.17 24.06
C HIS A 192 10.67 7.79 23.33
N GLU A 193 10.63 7.75 21.99
CA GLU A 193 11.68 8.34 21.15
C GLU A 193 11.29 9.80 20.80
N GLU A 194 12.08 10.78 21.26
CA GLU A 194 11.84 12.23 21.03
C GLU A 194 11.62 12.61 19.55
N THR A 195 12.13 11.81 18.63
CA THR A 195 12.04 12.05 17.18
C THR A 195 10.80 11.46 16.54
N LYS A 196 9.99 10.67 17.24
CA LYS A 196 8.78 10.04 16.73
C LYS A 196 7.53 10.78 17.19
N SER A 197 6.54 10.87 16.28
CA SER A 197 5.22 11.35 16.58
C SER A 197 4.41 10.27 17.30
N GLY A 198 3.37 10.67 17.98
CA GLY A 198 2.45 9.82 18.74
C GLY A 198 2.18 10.42 20.10
N ILE A 199 1.07 10.05 20.69
CA ILE A 199 0.75 10.42 22.07
C ILE A 199 1.43 9.49 23.05
N ASP A 200 1.73 9.99 24.25
CA ASP A 200 2.05 9.13 25.37
C ASP A 200 0.85 8.26 25.76
N GLU A 201 1.12 7.07 26.27
CA GLU A 201 0.08 6.13 26.68
C GLU A 201 -0.87 6.73 27.76
N SER A 202 -0.34 7.58 28.64
CA SER A 202 -1.13 8.24 29.68
C SER A 202 -2.19 9.23 29.13
N GLU A 203 -1.98 9.75 27.94
CA GLU A 203 -2.90 10.69 27.27
C GLU A 203 -3.99 9.96 26.44
N LEU A 204 -3.85 8.66 26.22
CA LEU A 204 -4.71 7.90 25.30
C LEU A 204 -6.20 7.98 25.71
N THR A 205 -6.51 7.79 26.99
CA THR A 205 -7.91 7.87 27.48
C THR A 205 -8.50 9.26 27.24
N HIS A 206 -7.75 10.31 27.55
CA HIS A 206 -8.20 11.70 27.34
C HIS A 206 -8.47 11.99 25.87
N LEU A 207 -7.60 11.55 24.96
CA LEU A 207 -7.81 11.74 23.52
C LEU A 207 -9.06 10.98 23.04
N VAL A 208 -9.23 9.70 23.45
CA VAL A 208 -10.42 8.89 23.09
C VAL A 208 -11.71 9.55 23.55
N GLU A 209 -11.78 10.03 24.80
CA GLU A 209 -12.95 10.74 25.32
C GLU A 209 -13.22 12.05 24.55
N GLY A 210 -12.15 12.77 24.19
CA GLY A 210 -12.24 13.99 23.40
C GLY A 210 -12.71 13.79 21.96
N LEU A 211 -12.62 12.57 21.41
CA LEU A 211 -13.17 12.24 20.09
C LEU A 211 -14.69 12.06 20.09
N GLY A 212 -15.31 11.74 21.22
CA GLY A 212 -16.75 11.46 21.30
C GLY A 212 -17.67 12.53 20.70
N PRO A 213 -17.40 13.84 20.87
CA PRO A 213 -18.18 14.91 20.24
C PRO A 213 -17.91 15.12 18.75
N LEU A 214 -16.84 14.55 18.19
CA LEU A 214 -16.37 14.78 16.81
C LEU A 214 -17.03 13.78 15.86
N SER A 215 -18.25 14.10 15.42
CA SER A 215 -19.15 13.17 14.72
C SER A 215 -18.68 12.74 13.32
N ARG A 216 -17.70 13.40 12.76
CA ARG A 216 -17.15 13.09 11.44
C ARG A 216 -15.87 12.27 11.49
N LEU A 217 -15.36 11.99 12.70
CA LEU A 217 -14.21 11.10 12.87
C LEU A 217 -14.66 9.75 13.39
N GLU A 218 -14.24 8.71 12.70
CA GLU A 218 -14.48 7.33 13.11
C GLU A 218 -13.19 6.76 13.69
N LEU A 219 -13.12 6.62 15.02
CA LEU A 219 -12.00 5.93 15.66
C LEU A 219 -12.09 4.43 15.35
N THR A 220 -11.19 3.95 14.50
CA THR A 220 -11.19 2.56 14.06
C THR A 220 -10.13 1.70 14.74
N GLY A 221 -9.17 2.29 15.48
CA GLY A 221 -8.15 1.52 16.19
C GLY A 221 -6.93 2.32 16.61
N LEU A 222 -5.81 1.61 16.80
CA LEU A 222 -4.53 2.16 17.26
C LEU A 222 -3.39 1.85 16.28
N MET A 223 -2.35 2.68 16.31
CA MET A 223 -1.12 2.50 15.56
C MET A 223 0.10 2.72 16.45
N THR A 224 1.18 1.97 16.23
CA THR A 224 2.49 2.27 16.81
C THR A 224 3.64 2.02 15.82
N LEU A 225 4.75 2.71 16.09
CA LEU A 225 6.04 2.56 15.41
C LEU A 225 7.11 2.30 16.48
N PRO A 226 7.39 1.04 16.83
CA PRO A 226 8.43 0.74 17.82
C PRO A 226 9.81 1.22 17.35
N PRO A 227 10.81 1.31 18.23
CA PRO A 227 12.20 1.44 17.85
C PRO A 227 12.60 0.38 16.83
N PHE A 228 13.57 0.71 15.97
CA PHE A 228 14.11 -0.28 15.06
C PHE A 228 15.05 -1.22 15.81
N PHE A 229 14.87 -2.52 15.62
CA PHE A 229 15.72 -3.58 16.16
C PHE A 229 16.18 -4.49 15.03
N ASP A 230 17.42 -4.97 15.09
CA ASP A 230 17.93 -5.98 14.16
C ASP A 230 17.20 -7.33 14.40
N ASP A 231 16.96 -7.69 15.66
CA ASP A 231 16.15 -8.82 16.05
C ASP A 231 14.67 -8.41 16.18
N PRO A 232 13.77 -8.88 15.31
CA PRO A 232 12.35 -8.51 15.31
C PRO A 232 11.61 -8.91 16.60
N GLU A 233 12.13 -9.89 17.37
CA GLU A 233 11.52 -10.29 18.63
C GLU A 233 11.57 -9.17 19.68
N GLN A 234 12.52 -8.25 19.59
CA GLN A 234 12.61 -7.10 20.47
C GLN A 234 11.46 -6.11 20.28
N SER A 235 10.76 -6.14 19.14
CA SER A 235 9.54 -5.35 18.90
C SER A 235 8.30 -5.95 19.60
N ARG A 236 8.32 -7.24 19.98
CA ARG A 236 7.18 -7.95 20.54
C ARG A 236 6.55 -7.29 21.78
N PRO A 237 7.30 -6.79 22.77
CA PRO A 237 6.70 -6.11 23.93
C PRO A 237 5.84 -4.90 23.55
N TYR A 238 6.27 -4.11 22.56
CA TYR A 238 5.53 -2.94 22.07
C TYR A 238 4.23 -3.33 21.37
N PHE A 239 4.26 -4.37 20.53
CA PHE A 239 3.06 -4.89 19.86
C PHE A 239 2.06 -5.48 20.85
N ARG A 240 2.55 -6.21 21.84
CA ARG A 240 1.72 -6.75 22.93
C ARG A 240 1.07 -5.63 23.73
N ARG A 241 1.82 -4.56 24.05
CA ARG A 241 1.28 -3.43 24.80
C ARG A 241 0.21 -2.70 24.00
N LEU A 242 0.43 -2.44 22.71
CA LEU A 242 -0.60 -1.81 21.85
C LEU A 242 -1.88 -2.66 21.80
N ARG A 243 -1.75 -3.99 21.71
CA ARG A 243 -2.90 -4.88 21.75
C ARG A 243 -3.66 -4.77 23.09
N GLN A 244 -2.96 -4.74 24.21
CA GLN A 244 -3.60 -4.58 25.52
C GLN A 244 -4.38 -3.27 25.60
N LEU A 245 -3.79 -2.16 25.20
CA LEU A 245 -4.46 -0.85 25.15
C LEU A 245 -5.71 -0.88 24.26
N ARG A 246 -5.63 -1.50 23.09
CA ARG A 246 -6.77 -1.69 22.20
C ARG A 246 -7.86 -2.51 22.88
N ASP A 247 -7.52 -3.62 23.54
CA ASP A 247 -8.49 -4.51 24.20
C ASP A 247 -9.16 -3.80 25.40
N GLU A 248 -8.43 -2.99 26.16
CA GLU A 248 -8.94 -2.13 27.22
C GLU A 248 -9.96 -1.10 26.69
N LEU A 249 -9.65 -0.45 25.58
CA LEU A 249 -10.55 0.51 24.92
C LEU A 249 -11.76 -0.17 24.28
N ALA A 250 -11.58 -1.34 23.68
CA ALA A 250 -12.68 -2.13 23.12
C ALA A 250 -13.70 -2.54 24.17
N ALA A 251 -13.23 -2.91 25.37
CA ALA A 251 -14.11 -3.24 26.50
C ALA A 251 -14.98 -2.06 26.97
N ARG A 252 -14.55 -0.82 26.67
CA ARG A 252 -15.29 0.43 26.94
C ARG A 252 -16.14 0.90 25.76
N GLY A 253 -16.16 0.15 24.63
CA GLY A 253 -16.90 0.53 23.42
C GLY A 253 -16.32 1.73 22.69
N ALA A 254 -15.01 1.97 22.77
CA ALA A 254 -14.35 3.15 22.20
C ALA A 254 -14.29 3.16 20.67
N PHE A 255 -14.40 2.01 20.01
CA PHE A 255 -14.27 1.90 18.57
C PHE A 255 -15.64 1.86 17.88
N ALA A 256 -15.72 2.44 16.70
CA ALA A 256 -16.94 2.52 15.91
C ALA A 256 -17.44 1.12 15.47
N SER A 257 -16.53 0.16 15.30
CA SER A 257 -16.88 -1.22 14.99
C SER A 257 -15.91 -2.23 15.61
N GLY A 258 -16.46 -3.34 16.09
CA GLY A 258 -15.69 -4.49 16.55
C GLY A 258 -14.72 -4.21 17.70
N LYS A 259 -13.57 -4.88 17.65
CA LYS A 259 -12.52 -4.77 18.68
C LYS A 259 -11.52 -3.64 18.43
N GLY A 260 -11.62 -2.96 17.31
CA GLY A 260 -10.63 -1.99 16.87
C GLY A 260 -9.43 -2.63 16.14
N GLU A 261 -8.92 -1.89 15.17
CA GLU A 261 -7.79 -2.27 14.32
C GLU A 261 -6.45 -2.04 15.02
N LEU A 262 -5.44 -2.82 14.67
CA LEU A 262 -4.05 -2.66 15.12
C LEU A 262 -3.14 -2.49 13.91
N SER A 263 -2.72 -1.25 13.63
CA SER A 263 -1.72 -0.94 12.62
C SER A 263 -0.33 -0.99 13.25
N MET A 264 0.37 -2.10 13.08
CA MET A 264 1.71 -2.33 13.63
C MET A 264 2.44 -3.39 12.81
N GLY A 265 3.78 -3.34 12.82
CA GLY A 265 4.63 -4.21 12.02
C GLY A 265 4.99 -3.62 10.65
N MET A 266 6.27 -3.71 10.33
CA MET A 266 6.90 -3.27 9.09
C MET A 266 7.70 -4.41 8.45
N THR A 267 8.48 -4.14 7.42
CA THR A 267 9.22 -5.15 6.64
C THR A 267 10.02 -6.15 7.50
N ASN A 268 10.60 -5.70 8.62
CA ASN A 268 11.46 -6.54 9.45
C ASN A 268 10.72 -7.34 10.54
N ASP A 269 9.57 -6.86 11.00
CA ASP A 269 8.92 -7.34 12.22
C ASP A 269 7.42 -7.64 12.06
N PHE A 270 6.89 -7.61 10.82
CA PHE A 270 5.44 -7.78 10.63
C PHE A 270 4.92 -9.18 11.03
N GLU A 271 5.73 -10.23 10.95
CA GLU A 271 5.32 -11.56 11.42
C GLU A 271 5.09 -11.55 12.93
N VAL A 272 6.03 -10.97 13.68
CA VAL A 272 5.92 -10.82 15.14
C VAL A 272 4.70 -9.96 15.50
N ALA A 273 4.46 -8.88 14.73
CA ALA A 273 3.27 -8.05 14.90
C ALA A 273 1.98 -8.82 14.66
N ILE A 274 1.91 -9.68 13.62
CA ILE A 274 0.76 -10.52 13.32
C ILE A 274 0.51 -11.51 14.45
N GLU A 275 1.55 -12.12 14.98
CA GLU A 275 1.46 -13.03 16.13
C GLU A 275 0.93 -12.34 17.37
N GLU A 276 1.25 -11.06 17.57
CA GLU A 276 0.70 -10.23 18.65
C GLU A 276 -0.64 -9.57 18.30
N GLY A 277 -1.24 -9.88 17.16
CA GLY A 277 -2.62 -9.50 16.84
C GLY A 277 -2.76 -8.35 15.84
N ALA A 278 -1.72 -7.94 15.11
CA ALA A 278 -1.86 -6.94 14.07
C ALA A 278 -2.98 -7.29 13.09
N THR A 279 -3.78 -6.29 12.72
CA THR A 279 -4.81 -6.38 11.68
C THR A 279 -4.39 -5.64 10.41
N MET A 280 -3.39 -4.75 10.52
CA MET A 280 -2.78 -4.03 9.42
C MET A 280 -1.25 -4.08 9.56
N VAL A 281 -0.55 -4.50 8.51
CA VAL A 281 0.91 -4.46 8.42
C VAL A 281 1.35 -3.54 7.30
N ARG A 282 2.45 -2.79 7.49
CA ARG A 282 2.93 -1.73 6.60
C ARG A 282 4.25 -2.15 5.96
N VAL A 283 4.21 -2.65 4.75
CA VAL A 283 5.39 -3.20 4.07
C VAL A 283 5.76 -2.35 2.86
N GLY A 284 6.98 -1.88 2.81
CA GLY A 284 7.53 -1.07 1.71
C GLY A 284 8.67 -1.77 0.98
N THR A 285 9.87 -1.73 1.54
CA THR A 285 11.11 -2.20 0.91
C THR A 285 11.04 -3.64 0.42
N ALA A 286 10.36 -4.53 1.15
CA ALA A 286 10.23 -5.93 0.74
C ALA A 286 9.33 -6.11 -0.51
N ILE A 287 8.44 -5.15 -0.82
CA ILE A 287 7.60 -5.16 -2.03
C ILE A 287 8.31 -4.41 -3.16
N PHE A 288 8.68 -3.15 -2.91
CA PHE A 288 9.16 -2.23 -3.95
C PHE A 288 10.66 -2.33 -4.22
N GLY A 289 11.43 -2.97 -3.33
CA GLY A 289 12.88 -3.02 -3.38
C GLY A 289 13.57 -1.86 -2.65
N GLU A 290 14.89 -1.88 -2.66
CA GLU A 290 15.69 -0.78 -2.11
C GLU A 290 15.50 0.50 -2.94
N ARG A 291 15.65 1.63 -2.27
CA ARG A 291 15.52 2.94 -2.90
C ARG A 291 16.68 3.15 -3.85
N GLY A 292 16.38 3.56 -5.08
CA GLY A 292 17.41 4.09 -5.97
C GLY A 292 18.11 5.31 -5.35
N PRO A 293 19.33 5.66 -5.81
CA PRO A 293 20.04 6.85 -5.34
C PRO A 293 19.12 8.07 -5.48
N ARG A 294 19.10 8.92 -4.44
CA ARG A 294 18.35 10.19 -4.48
C ARG A 294 19.06 11.12 -5.50
N HIS A 295 18.37 11.49 -6.53
CA HIS A 295 18.78 12.56 -7.44
C HIS A 295 18.41 13.91 -6.84
#